data_71acb9427f4635972e79b5070da6557a
#
_entry.id   71acb9427f4635972e79b5070da6557a
#
_cell.length_a   1.000
_cell.length_b   1.000
_cell.length_c   1.000
_cell.angle_alpha   90.00
_cell.angle_beta   90.00
_cell.angle_gamma   90.00
#
_symmetry.space_group_name_H-M   'P 1'
#
loop_
_entity.id
_entity.type
_entity.pdbx_description
1 polymer ?
#
loop_
_entity_poly.entity_id
_entity_poly.type
_entity_poly.pdbx_seq_one_letter_code
_entity_poly.pdbx_strand_id
1 'polypeptide(L)'
;MYCEFDKKCQETIILNQPNVPLLGDIRNYSAQDILQEIGLSQKDTIDLVVGGPPCQAFSTAGARRSFEDERGNVFIHYLQIATDLKARYIVIENVRGLLSAVYKPSEHNEISLKDAKGTALEYVVQFLESKGYGVSFNLYNSANYGAPQIRERVVIIACADGSKAPYLNPIHSQNGEFGLKPWRTVKEAISDLTPEKNQACAVFPEKRLKYYRLLKSGENWRNLPEDLQKEAMGKSYYLGGGKTGFLRR
;
A
#
# COMPACT_ATOMS: atom_id res chain seq x y z
N MET A 1 10.09 15.94 4.56
CA MET A 1 8.83 16.17 5.26
C MET A 1 7.93 14.95 5.14
N TYR A 2 7.12 14.67 6.15
CA TYR A 2 6.09 13.64 6.15
C TYR A 2 4.71 14.26 6.29
N CYS A 3 3.69 13.57 5.77
CA CYS A 3 2.29 13.86 5.98
C CYS A 3 1.58 12.55 6.36
N GLU A 4 1.09 12.43 7.60
CA GLU A 4 0.51 11.21 8.14
C GLU A 4 -0.67 11.54 9.06
N PHE A 5 -1.79 10.88 8.85
CA PHE A 5 -3.03 11.10 9.60
C PHE A 5 -3.09 10.29 10.91
N ASP A 6 -2.59 9.05 10.89
CA ASP A 6 -2.68 8.15 12.05
C ASP A 6 -1.66 8.54 13.13
N LYS A 7 -2.16 8.83 14.34
CA LYS A 7 -1.33 9.28 15.48
C LYS A 7 -0.23 8.29 15.86
N LYS A 8 -0.48 6.99 15.78
CA LYS A 8 0.53 5.96 16.13
C LYS A 8 1.61 5.89 15.07
N CYS A 9 1.24 6.08 13.80
CA CYS A 9 2.21 6.21 12.73
C CYS A 9 3.04 7.48 12.88
N GLN A 10 2.41 8.61 13.27
CA GLN A 10 3.12 9.86 13.61
C GLN A 10 4.14 9.67 14.74
N GLU A 11 3.76 8.99 15.82
CA GLU A 11 4.68 8.66 16.93
C GLU A 11 5.88 7.85 16.44
N THR A 12 5.65 6.87 15.55
CA THR A 12 6.71 6.06 14.95
C THR A 12 7.63 6.92 14.07
N ILE A 13 7.08 7.84 13.28
CA ILE A 13 7.87 8.78 12.46
C ILE A 13 8.73 9.65 13.36
N ILE A 14 8.17 10.26 14.40
CA ILE A 14 8.90 11.13 15.33
C ILE A 14 10.04 10.37 16.01
N LEU A 15 9.81 9.13 16.46
CA LEU A 15 10.84 8.30 17.07
C LEU A 15 12.01 8.00 16.14
N ASN A 16 11.76 7.79 14.84
CA ASN A 16 12.78 7.40 13.87
C ASN A 16 13.39 8.61 13.13
N GLN A 17 12.64 9.70 13.01
CA GLN A 17 13.03 10.89 12.24
C GLN A 17 12.62 12.18 12.98
N PRO A 18 13.18 12.45 14.18
CA PRO A 18 12.71 13.53 15.07
C PRO A 18 12.89 14.94 14.48
N ASN A 19 13.79 15.12 13.53
CA ASN A 19 14.13 16.42 12.95
C ASN A 19 13.43 16.68 11.60
N VAL A 20 12.56 15.80 11.15
CA VAL A 20 11.85 15.96 9.87
C VAL A 20 10.47 16.54 10.12
N PRO A 21 10.06 17.64 9.46
CA PRO A 21 8.73 18.20 9.58
C PRO A 21 7.64 17.16 9.33
N LEU A 22 6.61 17.13 10.17
CA LEU A 22 5.50 16.19 10.12
C LEU A 22 4.18 16.93 10.15
N LEU A 23 3.42 16.79 9.07
CA LEU A 23 2.05 17.29 8.96
C LEU A 23 1.04 16.18 9.30
N GLY A 24 -0.18 16.61 9.60
CA GLY A 24 -1.30 15.71 9.88
C GLY A 24 -2.02 15.23 8.63
N ASP A 25 -3.34 15.39 8.61
CA ASP A 25 -4.19 15.00 7.50
C ASP A 25 -3.91 15.86 6.26
N ILE A 26 -3.50 15.24 5.17
CA ILE A 26 -3.17 15.91 3.90
C ILE A 26 -4.31 16.77 3.36
N ARG A 27 -5.56 16.45 3.68
CA ARG A 27 -6.75 17.20 3.24
C ARG A 27 -6.79 18.64 3.78
N ASN A 28 -6.06 18.92 4.84
CA ASN A 28 -6.01 20.23 5.47
C ASN A 28 -4.93 21.15 4.88
N TYR A 29 -4.18 20.70 3.88
CA TYR A 29 -3.04 21.45 3.35
C TYR A 29 -3.15 21.59 1.83
N SER A 30 -2.74 22.74 1.34
CA SER A 30 -2.42 22.99 -0.06
C SER A 30 -0.92 22.77 -0.34
N ALA A 31 -0.53 22.71 -1.60
CA ALA A 31 0.88 22.68 -1.98
C ALA A 31 1.67 23.89 -1.44
N GLN A 32 1.01 25.05 -1.35
CA GLN A 32 1.63 26.26 -0.82
C GLN A 32 1.89 26.16 0.69
N ASP A 33 0.93 25.61 1.47
CA ASP A 33 1.11 25.40 2.90
C ASP A 33 2.28 24.45 3.16
N ILE A 34 2.39 23.39 2.33
CA ILE A 34 3.47 22.42 2.39
C ILE A 34 4.83 23.08 2.12
N LEU A 35 4.94 23.88 1.06
CA LEU A 35 6.18 24.61 0.75
C LEU A 35 6.56 25.56 1.87
N GLN A 36 5.61 26.30 2.43
CA GLN A 36 5.84 27.22 3.54
C GLN A 36 6.36 26.48 4.79
N GLU A 37 5.78 25.34 5.13
CA GLU A 37 6.18 24.54 6.30
C GLU A 37 7.63 24.05 6.21
N ILE A 38 8.12 23.76 5.01
CA ILE A 38 9.52 23.32 4.80
C ILE A 38 10.46 24.46 4.43
N GLY A 39 10.00 25.71 4.48
CA GLY A 39 10.81 26.89 4.19
C GLY A 39 11.18 27.04 2.72
N LEU A 40 10.38 26.45 1.80
CA LEU A 40 10.56 26.57 0.35
C LEU A 40 9.50 27.50 -0.26
N SER A 41 9.76 27.92 -1.48
CA SER A 41 8.86 28.72 -2.31
C SER A 41 8.48 27.99 -3.60
N GLN A 42 7.54 28.51 -4.36
CA GLN A 42 7.16 27.99 -5.67
C GLN A 42 8.29 28.02 -6.74
N LYS A 43 9.40 28.70 -6.44
CA LYS A 43 10.59 28.76 -7.32
C LYS A 43 11.56 27.61 -7.04
N ASP A 44 11.42 26.97 -5.89
CA ASP A 44 12.26 25.86 -5.49
C ASP A 44 11.80 24.56 -6.14
N THR A 45 12.73 23.65 -6.38
CA THR A 45 12.46 22.37 -7.01
C THR A 45 12.21 21.29 -5.96
N ILE A 46 11.11 20.58 -6.07
CA ILE A 46 10.84 19.35 -5.33
C ILE A 46 11.30 18.18 -6.21
N ASP A 47 12.29 17.44 -5.76
CA ASP A 47 12.79 16.31 -6.53
C ASP A 47 11.82 15.14 -6.53
N LEU A 48 11.23 14.80 -5.37
CA LEU A 48 10.44 13.58 -5.22
C LEU A 48 9.28 13.77 -4.26
N VAL A 49 8.11 13.37 -4.70
CA VAL A 49 6.92 13.14 -3.85
C VAL A 49 6.58 11.65 -3.89
N VAL A 50 6.56 11.00 -2.72
CA VAL A 50 6.18 9.59 -2.58
C VAL A 50 4.95 9.47 -1.70
N GLY A 51 3.98 8.66 -2.10
CA GLY A 51 2.79 8.42 -1.29
C GLY A 51 2.10 7.09 -1.57
N GLY A 52 1.41 6.61 -0.54
CA GLY A 52 0.50 5.47 -0.62
C GLY A 52 -0.91 5.89 -0.21
N PRO A 53 -1.59 6.76 -0.98
CA PRO A 53 -2.92 7.24 -0.62
C PRO A 53 -3.90 6.06 -0.51
N PRO A 54 -4.85 6.09 0.45
CA PRO A 54 -5.74 4.96 0.69
C PRO A 54 -6.59 4.64 -0.54
N CYS A 55 -6.62 3.34 -0.92
CA CYS A 55 -7.35 2.81 -2.06
C CYS A 55 -8.63 2.08 -1.65
N GLN A 56 -9.16 2.31 -0.46
CA GLN A 56 -10.31 1.55 0.05
C GLN A 56 -11.58 1.77 -0.75
N ALA A 57 -11.72 2.90 -1.44
CA ALA A 57 -12.80 3.15 -2.39
C ALA A 57 -12.76 2.19 -3.60
N PHE A 58 -11.59 1.61 -3.91
CA PHE A 58 -11.36 0.73 -5.06
C PHE A 58 -11.24 -0.75 -4.69
N SER A 59 -11.26 -1.13 -3.40
CA SER A 59 -11.08 -2.52 -3.02
C SER A 59 -12.40 -3.28 -3.16
N THR A 60 -12.34 -4.48 -3.78
CA THR A 60 -13.47 -5.40 -3.94
C THR A 60 -14.04 -5.94 -2.62
N ALA A 61 -13.42 -5.64 -1.47
CA ALA A 61 -13.83 -6.06 -0.14
C ALA A 61 -14.68 -5.02 0.62
N GLY A 62 -14.68 -3.77 0.18
CA GLY A 62 -15.60 -2.74 0.67
C GLY A 62 -16.78 -2.59 -0.30
N ALA A 63 -17.99 -2.39 0.21
CA ALA A 63 -19.15 -2.07 -0.63
C ALA A 63 -18.72 -0.98 -1.63
N ARG A 64 -18.86 -1.26 -2.94
CA ARG A 64 -18.50 -0.46 -4.11
C ARG A 64 -18.93 1.02 -3.95
N ARG A 65 -18.21 1.78 -3.14
CA ARG A 65 -18.43 3.21 -2.96
C ARG A 65 -17.45 3.92 -3.88
N SER A 66 -18.00 4.83 -4.67
CA SER A 66 -17.29 5.64 -5.67
C SER A 66 -16.28 6.61 -5.01
N PHE A 67 -15.55 7.38 -5.81
CA PHE A 67 -14.70 8.52 -5.39
C PHE A 67 -15.46 9.58 -4.55
N GLU A 68 -16.77 9.47 -4.40
CA GLU A 68 -17.60 10.29 -3.50
C GLU A 68 -17.41 9.95 -2.01
N ASP A 69 -16.81 8.78 -1.67
CA ASP A 69 -16.37 8.48 -0.31
C ASP A 69 -15.21 9.42 0.05
N GLU A 70 -15.19 9.95 1.28
CA GLU A 70 -14.12 10.82 1.82
C GLU A 70 -12.71 10.28 1.55
N ARG A 71 -12.55 8.96 1.40
CA ARG A 71 -11.27 8.28 1.13
C ARG A 71 -10.83 8.35 -0.33
N GLY A 72 -11.78 8.38 -1.28
CA GLY A 72 -11.49 8.63 -2.69
C GLY A 72 -11.03 10.07 -2.89
N ASN A 73 -11.58 10.98 -2.13
CA ASN A 73 -11.18 12.38 -2.12
C ASN A 73 -9.72 12.55 -1.67
N VAL A 74 -9.24 11.77 -0.69
CA VAL A 74 -7.81 11.80 -0.26
C VAL A 74 -6.86 11.43 -1.39
N PHE A 75 -7.19 10.43 -2.21
CA PHE A 75 -6.36 10.03 -3.34
C PHE A 75 -6.26 11.14 -4.40
N ILE A 76 -7.39 11.72 -4.78
CA ILE A 76 -7.45 12.84 -5.74
C ILE A 76 -6.69 14.05 -5.18
N HIS A 77 -6.91 14.37 -3.91
CA HIS A 77 -6.22 15.48 -3.26
C HIS A 77 -4.70 15.28 -3.22
N TYR A 78 -4.24 14.04 -2.95
CA TYR A 78 -2.82 13.71 -3.05
C TYR A 78 -2.27 13.94 -4.46
N LEU A 79 -2.97 13.51 -5.51
CA LEU A 79 -2.56 13.74 -6.90
C LEU A 79 -2.43 15.24 -7.21
N GLN A 80 -3.43 16.02 -6.78
CA GLN A 80 -3.43 17.47 -6.98
C GLN A 80 -2.24 18.12 -6.28
N ILE A 81 -2.01 17.82 -4.99
CA ILE A 81 -0.85 18.35 -4.25
C ILE A 81 0.47 17.97 -4.91
N ALA A 82 0.64 16.69 -5.27
CA ALA A 82 1.88 16.21 -5.85
C ALA A 82 2.21 16.92 -7.17
N THR A 83 1.19 17.20 -7.99
CA THR A 83 1.34 17.94 -9.25
C THR A 83 1.51 19.44 -9.04
N ASP A 84 0.81 20.04 -8.07
CA ASP A 84 0.93 21.48 -7.75
C ASP A 84 2.29 21.82 -7.11
N LEU A 85 2.92 20.87 -6.41
CA LEU A 85 4.31 20.94 -5.95
C LEU A 85 5.32 20.88 -7.11
N LYS A 86 4.88 20.56 -8.34
CA LYS A 86 5.72 20.42 -9.53
C LYS A 86 6.91 19.49 -9.31
N ALA A 87 6.70 18.40 -8.58
CA ALA A 87 7.75 17.44 -8.27
C ALA A 87 8.35 16.85 -9.54
N ARG A 88 9.69 16.72 -9.60
CA ARG A 88 10.37 16.07 -10.74
C ARG A 88 9.93 14.61 -10.90
N TYR A 89 9.72 13.92 -9.78
CA TYR A 89 9.22 12.55 -9.75
C TYR A 89 8.09 12.44 -8.75
N ILE A 90 7.01 11.75 -9.16
CA ILE A 90 5.91 11.36 -8.29
C ILE A 90 5.87 9.83 -8.27
N VAL A 91 5.95 9.23 -7.08
CA VAL A 91 5.85 7.77 -6.90
C VAL A 91 4.62 7.47 -6.06
N ILE A 92 3.74 6.63 -6.60
CA ILE A 92 2.49 6.23 -5.94
C ILE A 92 2.50 4.73 -5.74
N GLU A 93 2.40 4.28 -4.49
CA GLU A 93 2.20 2.87 -4.15
C GLU A 93 0.73 2.59 -3.90
N ASN A 94 0.25 1.46 -4.41
CA ASN A 94 -1.10 1.03 -4.11
C ASN A 94 -1.27 -0.49 -4.17
N VAL A 95 -2.39 -0.98 -3.69
CA VAL A 95 -2.71 -2.42 -3.71
C VAL A 95 -3.05 -2.89 -5.12
N ARG A 96 -2.83 -4.20 -5.40
CA ARG A 96 -3.20 -4.84 -6.67
C ARG A 96 -4.65 -4.53 -7.11
N GLY A 97 -5.56 -4.31 -6.12
CA GLY A 97 -6.96 -3.97 -6.38
C GLY A 97 -7.17 -2.75 -7.28
N LEU A 98 -6.22 -1.81 -7.34
CA LEU A 98 -6.26 -0.65 -8.22
C LEU A 98 -6.38 -1.03 -9.70
N LEU A 99 -5.75 -2.16 -10.12
CA LEU A 99 -5.79 -2.65 -11.51
C LEU A 99 -7.21 -3.07 -11.96
N SER A 100 -8.10 -3.36 -11.03
CA SER A 100 -9.48 -3.79 -11.33
C SER A 100 -10.52 -2.85 -10.75
N ALA A 101 -10.10 -1.76 -10.14
CA ALA A 101 -10.99 -0.77 -9.56
C ALA A 101 -11.71 0.04 -10.63
N VAL A 102 -12.96 0.40 -10.35
CA VAL A 102 -13.80 1.17 -11.25
C VAL A 102 -13.88 2.60 -10.74
N TYR A 103 -13.61 3.55 -11.61
CA TYR A 103 -13.88 4.97 -11.38
C TYR A 103 -15.24 5.33 -11.98
N LYS A 104 -16.10 5.93 -11.18
CA LYS A 104 -17.36 6.53 -11.66
C LYS A 104 -17.26 8.03 -11.46
N PRO A 105 -17.09 8.82 -12.51
CA PRO A 105 -17.17 10.27 -12.40
C PRO A 105 -18.59 10.66 -11.95
N SER A 106 -18.71 11.68 -11.10
CA SER A 106 -19.99 12.33 -10.80
C SER A 106 -20.64 12.81 -12.09
N GLU A 107 -21.95 12.85 -12.15
CA GLU A 107 -22.88 12.88 -13.31
C GLU A 107 -22.65 13.91 -14.42
N HIS A 108 -21.55 14.65 -14.45
CA HIS A 108 -21.33 15.76 -15.41
C HIS A 108 -20.29 15.48 -16.51
N ASN A 109 -19.70 14.30 -16.58
CA ASN A 109 -18.82 13.94 -17.72
C ASN A 109 -19.27 12.62 -18.34
N GLU A 110 -19.93 12.73 -19.50
CA GLU A 110 -20.30 11.64 -20.38
C GLU A 110 -19.04 10.97 -20.98
N ILE A 111 -18.31 10.18 -20.20
CA ILE A 111 -17.45 9.15 -20.78
C ILE A 111 -18.16 7.83 -20.60
N SER A 112 -18.65 7.30 -21.68
CA SER A 112 -19.42 6.06 -21.81
C SER A 112 -18.61 4.79 -21.51
N LEU A 113 -17.79 4.78 -20.45
CA LEU A 113 -17.10 3.60 -19.95
C LEU A 113 -17.81 3.06 -18.70
N LYS A 114 -19.12 2.78 -18.84
CA LYS A 114 -19.92 2.20 -17.76
C LYS A 114 -19.30 0.87 -17.32
N ASP A 115 -18.83 0.85 -16.07
CA ASP A 115 -18.43 -0.35 -15.32
C ASP A 115 -17.19 -1.14 -15.84
N ALA A 116 -16.33 -0.54 -16.66
CA ALA A 116 -15.09 -1.20 -17.10
C ALA A 116 -14.07 -1.29 -15.94
N LYS A 117 -13.52 -2.49 -15.75
CA LYS A 117 -12.43 -2.71 -14.79
C LYS A 117 -11.19 -1.93 -15.20
N GLY A 118 -10.49 -1.33 -14.23
CA GLY A 118 -9.25 -0.60 -14.48
C GLY A 118 -9.40 0.90 -14.72
N THR A 119 -10.63 1.42 -14.79
CA THR A 119 -10.87 2.84 -15.04
C THR A 119 -10.31 3.76 -13.96
N ALA A 120 -10.11 3.27 -12.73
CA ALA A 120 -9.46 4.05 -11.67
C ALA A 120 -7.97 4.28 -11.95
N LEU A 121 -7.25 3.26 -12.42
CA LEU A 121 -5.85 3.42 -12.82
C LEU A 121 -5.74 4.31 -14.06
N GLU A 122 -6.62 4.12 -15.03
CA GLU A 122 -6.69 4.95 -16.23
C GLU A 122 -6.88 6.43 -15.87
N TYR A 123 -7.80 6.74 -14.97
CA TYR A 123 -7.99 8.11 -14.47
C TYR A 123 -6.69 8.68 -13.88
N VAL A 124 -5.99 7.92 -13.04
CA VAL A 124 -4.71 8.38 -12.45
C VAL A 124 -3.67 8.69 -13.52
N VAL A 125 -3.53 7.80 -14.52
CA VAL A 125 -2.59 7.99 -15.62
C VAL A 125 -2.96 9.23 -16.44
N GLN A 126 -4.21 9.35 -16.86
CA GLN A 126 -4.70 10.50 -17.64
C GLN A 126 -4.57 11.81 -16.87
N PHE A 127 -4.85 11.81 -15.57
CA PHE A 127 -4.67 12.99 -14.72
C PHE A 127 -3.21 13.46 -14.73
N LEU A 128 -2.25 12.56 -14.48
CA LEU A 128 -0.82 12.90 -14.47
C LEU A 128 -0.32 13.32 -15.85
N GLU A 129 -0.73 12.61 -16.92
CA GLU A 129 -0.39 12.97 -18.30
C GLU A 129 -0.96 14.34 -18.71
N SER A 130 -2.17 14.68 -18.25
CA SER A 130 -2.75 16.03 -18.48
C SER A 130 -1.97 17.15 -17.82
N LYS A 131 -1.16 16.83 -16.79
CA LYS A 131 -0.23 17.77 -16.13
C LYS A 131 1.18 17.76 -16.74
N GLY A 132 1.38 17.04 -17.85
CA GLY A 132 2.64 16.98 -18.60
C GLY A 132 3.62 15.90 -18.12
N TYR A 133 3.23 15.02 -17.19
CA TYR A 133 4.10 13.94 -16.73
C TYR A 133 4.10 12.76 -17.70
N GLY A 134 5.28 12.17 -17.93
CA GLY A 134 5.39 10.85 -18.53
C GLY A 134 5.15 9.78 -17.45
N VAL A 135 4.20 8.86 -17.69
CA VAL A 135 3.76 7.91 -16.66
C VAL A 135 4.11 6.48 -17.02
N SER A 136 4.67 5.74 -16.07
CA SER A 136 4.83 4.29 -16.13
C SER A 136 4.26 3.64 -14.88
N PHE A 137 3.73 2.43 -15.00
CA PHE A 137 3.26 1.67 -13.85
C PHE A 137 3.49 0.18 -14.06
N ASN A 138 3.65 -0.55 -12.95
CA ASN A 138 3.75 -2.01 -12.99
C ASN A 138 3.29 -2.61 -11.65
N LEU A 139 2.95 -3.90 -11.71
CA LEU A 139 2.66 -4.71 -10.53
C LEU A 139 3.96 -5.41 -10.08
N TYR A 140 4.46 -5.03 -8.92
CA TYR A 140 5.67 -5.59 -8.33
C TYR A 140 5.33 -6.52 -7.16
N ASN A 141 6.02 -7.66 -7.09
CA ASN A 141 5.99 -8.53 -5.91
C ASN A 141 7.29 -8.32 -5.12
N SER A 142 7.17 -7.86 -3.87
CA SER A 142 8.33 -7.56 -3.03
C SER A 142 9.27 -8.75 -2.84
N ALA A 143 8.78 -9.99 -2.92
CA ALA A 143 9.63 -11.19 -2.87
C ALA A 143 10.63 -11.24 -4.03
N ASN A 144 10.29 -10.70 -5.21
CA ASN A 144 11.19 -10.63 -6.36
C ASN A 144 12.37 -9.65 -6.16
N TYR A 145 12.32 -8.86 -5.09
CA TYR A 145 13.32 -7.85 -4.73
C TYR A 145 13.98 -8.13 -3.38
N GLY A 146 13.86 -9.38 -2.89
CA GLY A 146 14.56 -9.87 -1.71
C GLY A 146 13.83 -9.64 -0.38
N ALA A 147 12.62 -9.13 -0.38
CA ALA A 147 11.81 -9.10 0.83
C ALA A 147 11.31 -10.52 1.17
N PRO A 148 11.33 -10.93 2.45
CA PRO A 148 10.84 -12.25 2.88
C PRO A 148 9.30 -12.27 2.98
N GLN A 149 8.63 -11.68 2.00
CA GLN A 149 7.17 -11.55 1.96
C GLN A 149 6.66 -11.51 0.53
N ILE A 150 5.69 -12.34 0.22
CA ILE A 150 4.90 -12.23 -1.01
C ILE A 150 3.91 -11.07 -0.82
N ARG A 151 4.20 -9.93 -1.46
CA ARG A 151 3.39 -8.72 -1.37
C ARG A 151 3.35 -8.02 -2.72
N GLU A 152 2.21 -8.11 -3.40
CA GLU A 152 2.00 -7.45 -4.68
C GLU A 152 1.51 -6.01 -4.49
N ARG A 153 2.17 -5.08 -5.18
CA ARG A 153 1.83 -3.65 -5.17
C ARG A 153 1.94 -3.07 -6.56
N VAL A 154 0.97 -2.26 -6.91
CA VAL A 154 1.07 -1.38 -8.08
C VAL A 154 1.93 -0.20 -7.68
N VAL A 155 2.97 0.06 -8.45
CA VAL A 155 3.78 1.26 -8.32
C VAL A 155 3.64 2.06 -9.60
N ILE A 156 3.25 3.33 -9.46
CA ILE A 156 3.12 4.29 -10.55
C ILE A 156 4.24 5.30 -10.36
N ILE A 157 4.98 5.58 -11.41
CA ILE A 157 6.06 6.57 -11.43
C ILE A 157 5.74 7.59 -12.52
N ALA A 158 5.69 8.87 -12.15
CA ALA A 158 5.48 9.98 -13.06
C ALA A 158 6.72 10.87 -13.09
N CYS A 159 7.20 11.21 -14.29
CA CYS A 159 8.39 12.01 -14.53
C CYS A 159 7.98 13.34 -15.19
N ALA A 160 8.37 14.48 -14.59
CA ALA A 160 7.97 15.82 -15.05
C ALA A 160 8.57 16.23 -16.41
N ASP A 161 9.63 15.55 -16.85
CA ASP A 161 10.24 15.78 -18.18
C ASP A 161 9.49 15.05 -19.33
N GLY A 162 8.38 14.39 -19.03
CA GLY A 162 7.59 13.61 -19.99
C GLY A 162 8.18 12.24 -20.32
N SER A 163 9.34 11.88 -19.77
CA SER A 163 9.92 10.55 -19.96
C SER A 163 9.17 9.48 -19.15
N LYS A 164 9.32 8.21 -19.54
CA LYS A 164 8.78 7.09 -18.79
C LYS A 164 9.88 6.40 -18.01
N ALA A 165 9.69 6.26 -16.70
CA ALA A 165 10.64 5.53 -15.86
C ALA A 165 10.74 4.06 -16.32
N PRO A 166 11.95 3.48 -16.35
CA PRO A 166 12.14 2.07 -16.69
C PRO A 166 11.52 1.15 -15.63
N TYR A 167 11.12 -0.05 -16.05
CA TYR A 167 10.67 -1.07 -15.11
C TYR A 167 11.85 -1.65 -14.33
N LEU A 168 11.58 -1.96 -13.05
CA LEU A 168 12.57 -2.61 -12.20
C LEU A 168 12.75 -4.08 -12.62
N ASN A 169 14.00 -4.50 -12.76
CA ASN A 169 14.32 -5.90 -13.00
C ASN A 169 14.30 -6.68 -11.68
N PRO A 170 13.67 -7.85 -11.63
CA PRO A 170 13.70 -8.71 -10.45
C PRO A 170 15.12 -9.23 -10.20
N ILE A 171 15.48 -9.41 -8.94
CA ILE A 171 16.75 -9.99 -8.50
C ILE A 171 16.56 -11.35 -7.80
N HIS A 172 15.29 -11.73 -7.58
CA HIS A 172 14.88 -13.02 -7.02
C HIS A 172 13.72 -13.59 -7.82
N SER A 173 13.59 -14.91 -7.83
CA SER A 173 12.44 -15.66 -8.32
C SER A 173 12.03 -16.72 -7.33
N GLN A 174 10.85 -17.32 -7.48
CA GLN A 174 10.32 -18.24 -6.48
C GLN A 174 11.29 -19.39 -6.15
N ASN A 175 11.90 -20.01 -7.15
CA ASN A 175 12.79 -21.15 -7.00
C ASN A 175 14.19 -20.90 -7.58
N GLY A 176 14.57 -19.65 -7.82
CA GLY A 176 15.87 -19.32 -8.43
C GLY A 176 15.93 -19.48 -9.96
N GLU A 177 14.79 -19.39 -10.64
CA GLU A 177 14.73 -19.47 -12.09
C GLU A 177 15.48 -18.31 -12.76
N PHE A 178 15.88 -18.50 -14.03
CA PHE A 178 16.55 -17.48 -14.86
C PHE A 178 17.86 -16.96 -14.28
N GLY A 179 18.56 -17.76 -13.47
CA GLY A 179 19.81 -17.35 -12.81
C GLY A 179 19.62 -16.35 -11.66
N LEU A 180 18.39 -16.11 -11.24
CA LEU A 180 18.05 -15.25 -10.10
C LEU A 180 18.22 -16.02 -8.79
N LYS A 181 18.32 -15.29 -7.68
CA LYS A 181 18.29 -15.89 -6.35
C LYS A 181 16.89 -16.41 -6.00
N PRO A 182 16.75 -17.51 -5.23
CA PRO A 182 15.44 -17.91 -4.74
C PRO A 182 14.89 -16.87 -3.76
N TRP A 183 13.56 -16.84 -3.59
CA TRP A 183 12.92 -15.94 -2.61
C TRP A 183 13.46 -16.21 -1.22
N ARG A 184 13.70 -15.13 -0.49
CA ARG A 184 14.11 -15.21 0.92
C ARG A 184 12.93 -15.66 1.78
N THR A 185 13.23 -16.52 2.76
CA THR A 185 12.26 -16.98 3.73
C THR A 185 12.21 -16.06 4.95
N VAL A 186 11.09 -16.07 5.69
CA VAL A 186 11.01 -15.39 7.00
C VAL A 186 12.04 -15.94 7.96
N LYS A 187 12.28 -17.27 7.95
CA LYS A 187 13.29 -17.91 8.79
C LYS A 187 14.69 -17.32 8.58
N GLU A 188 15.10 -17.13 7.33
CA GLU A 188 16.39 -16.49 7.01
C GLU A 188 16.46 -15.04 7.49
N ALA A 189 15.35 -14.31 7.37
CA ALA A 189 15.31 -12.89 7.73
C ALA A 189 15.36 -12.63 9.24
N ILE A 190 14.94 -13.60 10.07
CA ILE A 190 14.89 -13.47 11.53
C ILE A 190 15.82 -14.44 12.25
N SER A 191 16.70 -15.14 11.52
CA SER A 191 17.59 -16.17 12.08
C SER A 191 18.62 -15.63 13.10
N ASP A 192 18.91 -14.33 13.02
CA ASP A 192 19.83 -13.62 13.92
C ASP A 192 19.15 -13.00 15.15
N LEU A 193 17.83 -13.14 15.27
CA LEU A 193 17.11 -12.65 16.45
C LEU A 193 17.32 -13.60 17.62
N THR A 194 17.97 -13.10 18.66
CA THR A 194 18.11 -13.78 19.93
C THR A 194 17.04 -13.31 20.93
N PRO A 195 16.79 -14.07 22.03
CA PRO A 195 15.85 -13.63 23.07
C PRO A 195 16.16 -12.23 23.61
N GLU A 196 17.43 -11.86 23.69
CA GLU A 196 17.87 -10.53 24.18
C GLU A 196 17.51 -9.42 23.19
N LYS A 197 17.51 -9.69 21.88
CA LYS A 197 17.10 -8.75 20.83
C LYS A 197 15.57 -8.62 20.71
N ASN A 198 14.84 -9.60 21.23
CA ASN A 198 13.39 -9.67 21.12
C ASN A 198 12.71 -9.17 22.39
N GLN A 199 12.84 -7.88 22.67
CA GLN A 199 12.41 -7.28 23.94
C GLN A 199 10.90 -7.06 24.08
N ALA A 200 10.13 -7.01 22.99
CA ALA A 200 8.69 -6.78 23.04
C ALA A 200 7.96 -7.64 22.03
N CYS A 201 7.40 -8.75 22.49
CA CYS A 201 6.51 -9.60 21.68
C CYS A 201 5.06 -9.34 22.06
N ALA A 202 4.19 -9.32 21.05
CA ALA A 202 2.76 -9.40 21.30
C ALA A 202 2.42 -10.76 21.91
N VAL A 203 1.77 -10.74 23.07
CA VAL A 203 1.29 -11.95 23.73
C VAL A 203 -0.11 -12.26 23.25
N PHE A 204 -0.30 -13.42 22.63
CA PHE A 204 -1.63 -13.87 22.26
C PHE A 204 -2.44 -14.27 23.50
N PRO A 205 -3.72 -13.87 23.57
CA PRO A 205 -4.61 -14.34 24.62
C PRO A 205 -4.65 -15.87 24.66
N GLU A 206 -4.72 -16.46 25.85
CA GLU A 206 -4.69 -17.93 26.04
C GLU A 206 -5.79 -18.64 25.23
N LYS A 207 -6.96 -17.99 25.10
CA LYS A 207 -8.06 -18.47 24.25
C LYS A 207 -7.68 -18.67 22.77
N ARG A 208 -6.62 -18.00 22.28
CA ARG A 208 -6.08 -18.19 20.92
C ARG A 208 -4.90 -19.15 20.90
N LEU A 209 -4.06 -19.12 21.92
CA LEU A 209 -2.88 -19.98 22.02
C LEU A 209 -3.26 -21.45 21.99
N LYS A 210 -4.39 -21.85 22.60
CA LYS A 210 -4.88 -23.22 22.55
C LYS A 210 -5.02 -23.79 21.14
N TYR A 211 -5.43 -22.96 20.15
CA TYR A 211 -5.53 -23.36 18.75
C TYR A 211 -4.18 -23.35 18.05
N TYR A 212 -3.35 -22.33 18.30
CA TYR A 212 -2.03 -22.25 17.69
C TYR A 212 -1.13 -23.41 18.09
N ARG A 213 -1.25 -23.93 19.31
CA ARG A 213 -0.49 -25.10 19.78
C ARG A 213 -0.81 -26.37 19.00
N LEU A 214 -1.99 -26.46 18.40
CA LEU A 214 -2.43 -27.61 17.59
C LEU A 214 -1.97 -27.53 16.14
N LEU A 215 -1.49 -26.38 15.68
CA LEU A 215 -1.07 -26.14 14.30
C LEU A 215 0.44 -26.31 14.14
N LYS A 216 0.85 -26.94 13.04
CA LYS A 216 2.25 -27.01 12.61
C LYS A 216 2.62 -25.81 11.74
N SER A 217 3.90 -25.63 11.48
CA SER A 217 4.39 -24.60 10.57
C SER A 217 3.76 -24.75 9.18
N GLY A 218 3.24 -23.65 8.62
CA GLY A 218 2.54 -23.63 7.34
C GLY A 218 1.05 -23.98 7.40
N GLU A 219 0.56 -24.48 8.52
CA GLU A 219 -0.85 -24.79 8.71
C GLU A 219 -1.68 -23.57 9.09
N ASN A 220 -3.00 -23.70 8.93
CA ASN A 220 -3.94 -22.66 9.31
C ASN A 220 -5.19 -23.30 9.95
N TRP A 221 -6.18 -22.50 10.32
CA TRP A 221 -7.37 -22.95 11.01
C TRP A 221 -8.13 -24.12 10.35
N ARG A 222 -7.98 -24.33 9.03
CA ARG A 222 -8.61 -25.45 8.31
C ARG A 222 -7.94 -26.80 8.61
N ASN A 223 -6.74 -26.75 9.17
CA ASN A 223 -6.01 -27.96 9.62
C ASN A 223 -6.33 -28.35 11.05
N LEU A 224 -7.11 -27.53 11.78
CA LEU A 224 -7.65 -27.89 13.08
C LEU A 224 -8.69 -29.00 12.95
N PRO A 225 -8.91 -29.82 14.00
CA PRO A 225 -10.05 -30.69 14.09
C PRO A 225 -11.37 -29.95 13.79
N GLU A 226 -12.29 -30.60 13.11
CA GLU A 226 -13.49 -29.96 12.56
C GLU A 226 -14.35 -29.25 13.61
N ASP A 227 -14.48 -29.85 14.79
CA ASP A 227 -15.18 -29.31 15.97
C ASP A 227 -14.54 -27.98 16.44
N LEU A 228 -13.21 -27.87 16.35
CA LEU A 228 -12.48 -26.69 16.77
C LEU A 228 -12.41 -25.57 15.71
N GLN A 229 -12.64 -25.89 14.43
CA GLN A 229 -12.60 -24.88 13.38
C GLN A 229 -13.64 -23.77 13.59
N LYS A 230 -14.87 -24.15 13.92
CA LYS A 230 -15.97 -23.21 14.18
C LYS A 230 -15.70 -22.37 15.42
N GLU A 231 -15.22 -23.03 16.49
CA GLU A 231 -14.90 -22.35 17.75
C GLU A 231 -13.74 -21.34 17.55
N ALA A 232 -12.67 -21.75 16.85
CA ALA A 232 -11.49 -20.91 16.59
C ALA A 232 -11.82 -19.66 15.77
N MET A 233 -12.71 -19.80 14.80
CA MET A 233 -13.03 -18.75 13.83
C MET A 233 -14.27 -17.93 14.20
N GLY A 234 -15.17 -18.45 15.04
CA GLY A 234 -16.42 -17.77 15.41
C GLY A 234 -17.21 -17.31 14.17
N LYS A 235 -17.68 -16.07 14.17
CA LYS A 235 -18.45 -15.51 13.04
C LYS A 235 -17.68 -15.52 11.71
N SER A 236 -16.35 -15.46 11.73
CA SER A 236 -15.51 -15.47 10.53
C SER A 236 -15.51 -16.82 9.81
N TYR A 237 -15.91 -17.89 10.47
CA TYR A 237 -16.07 -19.21 9.86
C TYR A 237 -17.05 -19.18 8.69
N TYR A 238 -18.20 -18.56 8.89
CA TYR A 238 -19.26 -18.45 7.88
C TYR A 238 -18.96 -17.46 6.75
N LEU A 239 -18.03 -16.54 6.99
CA LEU A 239 -17.56 -15.59 5.98
C LEU A 239 -16.43 -16.18 5.10
N GLY A 240 -16.23 -17.49 5.16
CA GLY A 240 -15.17 -18.17 4.40
C GLY A 240 -13.75 -17.94 4.92
N GLY A 241 -13.60 -17.28 6.06
CA GLY A 241 -12.41 -17.15 6.96
C GLY A 241 -11.02 -17.06 6.37
N GLY A 242 -10.88 -17.17 5.07
CA GLY A 242 -9.62 -17.45 4.44
C GLY A 242 -8.86 -16.25 3.86
N LYS A 243 -9.51 -15.11 3.68
CA LYS A 243 -8.87 -13.95 3.06
C LYS A 243 -7.99 -13.14 4.01
N THR A 244 -8.21 -13.24 5.30
CA THR A 244 -7.53 -12.40 6.30
C THR A 244 -6.34 -13.07 7.00
N GLY A 245 -5.99 -14.29 6.65
CA GLY A 245 -4.87 -14.99 7.29
C GLY A 245 -5.06 -15.26 8.79
N PHE A 246 -6.28 -15.21 9.29
CA PHE A 246 -6.61 -15.48 10.68
C PHE A 246 -6.19 -16.91 11.06
N LEU A 247 -5.43 -17.07 12.14
CA LEU A 247 -4.87 -18.34 12.58
C LEU A 247 -4.03 -19.05 11.48
N ARG A 248 -2.94 -18.42 11.06
CA ARG A 248 -1.81 -19.07 10.37
C ARG A 248 -0.64 -19.18 11.35
N ARG A 249 0.02 -20.30 11.34
CA ARG A 249 1.26 -20.51 12.08
C ARG A 249 2.48 -20.43 11.15
#